data_bb06e4d3fed4fa006d005f6936be5718
#
_entry.id   bb06e4d3fed4fa006d005f6936be5718
#
_cell.length_a   1.000
_cell.length_b   1.000
_cell.length_c   1.000
_cell.angle_alpha   90.00
_cell.angle_beta   90.00
_cell.angle_gamma   90.00
#
_symmetry.space_group_name_H-M   'P 1'
#
loop_
_entity.id
_entity.type
_entity.pdbx_description
1 polymer ?
#
loop_
_entity_poly.entity_id
_entity_poly.type
_entity_poly.pdbx_seq_one_letter_code
_entity_poly.pdbx_strand_id
1 'polypeptide(L)'
;MNYFVTIGIEIHCELKTNTKMFSGAPVRFGEVANTCTSVVDLGHPGCLPCVNKEAVALAIKACTAMHCDLETLVRFDRKNYYYSDLPKGFQITQQFHPIGTNGYVEIDVDGEKKQIRIERIHMEEDTAKQFHKDTGTYIDFNRAGTPLIEIVSKPDMHSAKEAAAYVETLRKNLLYLNVSDVKMEEGSMRCDVNISLSKDKDTLGTKTEIKNLNSIANVQKAVQAEIERQSALLDAGEKVEQATRRYDEAQKTTILMRKKEGNVDYKYFPEPNIFPIQLDLDWVKSIQDNLEELPDARLARFMKDYELSEYDAGVLVSDREMADFFEEVLKSTKFAKKACNWIIGDVSAYLNKNNLSFAKVPCTSENLASLINVIEAGEISGKQGKVVFEEVMQGKDPKKVIEEKGMKQV
;
A
#
# COMPACT_ATOMS: atom_id res chain seq x y z
N MET A 1 33.59 -2.77 11.51
CA MET A 1 33.89 -1.67 10.57
C MET A 1 32.59 -1.02 10.15
N ASN A 2 32.58 0.26 9.77
CA ASN A 2 31.36 0.85 9.20
C ASN A 2 31.32 0.54 7.70
N TYR A 3 30.24 -0.08 7.25
CA TYR A 3 29.97 -0.37 5.85
C TYR A 3 28.94 0.60 5.30
N PHE A 4 29.03 0.93 4.02
CA PHE A 4 28.00 1.64 3.29
C PHE A 4 26.89 0.65 2.90
N VAL A 5 25.70 0.93 3.37
CA VAL A 5 24.49 0.13 3.09
C VAL A 5 23.80 0.70 1.88
N THR A 6 23.43 -0.15 0.92
CA THR A 6 22.68 0.25 -0.27
C THR A 6 21.46 -0.65 -0.43
N ILE A 7 20.29 -0.04 -0.49
CA ILE A 7 19.00 -0.73 -0.51
C ILE A 7 18.16 -0.23 -1.69
N GLY A 8 17.64 -1.18 -2.46
CA GLY A 8 16.57 -0.99 -3.43
C GLY A 8 15.37 -1.85 -3.06
N ILE A 9 14.17 -1.40 -3.39
CA ILE A 9 12.93 -2.11 -3.02
C ILE A 9 12.05 -2.26 -4.26
N GLU A 10 11.49 -3.45 -4.42
CA GLU A 10 10.48 -3.80 -5.40
C GLU A 10 9.16 -4.03 -4.67
N ILE A 11 8.10 -3.34 -5.10
CA ILE A 11 6.76 -3.45 -4.49
C ILE A 11 5.78 -3.90 -5.56
N HIS A 12 5.15 -5.06 -5.34
CA HIS A 12 4.01 -5.52 -6.10
C HIS A 12 2.73 -5.11 -5.40
N CYS A 13 1.83 -4.47 -6.12
CA CYS A 13 0.60 -3.93 -5.56
C CYS A 13 -0.59 -4.35 -6.42
N GLU A 14 -1.55 -5.07 -5.83
CA GLU A 14 -2.81 -5.40 -6.50
C GLU A 14 -3.65 -4.15 -6.69
N LEU A 15 -4.10 -3.91 -7.92
CA LEU A 15 -4.95 -2.77 -8.25
C LEU A 15 -6.40 -3.06 -7.85
N LYS A 16 -7.08 -2.05 -7.34
CA LYS A 16 -8.46 -2.13 -6.87
C LYS A 16 -9.46 -2.08 -8.01
N THR A 17 -9.51 -3.14 -8.80
CA THR A 17 -10.44 -3.32 -9.92
C THR A 17 -11.50 -4.36 -9.59
N ASN A 18 -12.63 -4.30 -10.29
CA ASN A 18 -13.69 -5.32 -10.16
C ASN A 18 -13.37 -6.59 -10.96
N THR A 19 -12.57 -6.46 -12.02
CA THR A 19 -12.22 -7.54 -12.93
C THR A 19 -10.72 -7.67 -13.13
N LYS A 20 -10.29 -8.79 -13.68
CA LYS A 20 -8.88 -9.13 -13.95
C LYS A 20 -8.23 -8.19 -14.96
N MET A 21 -6.89 -8.25 -15.03
CA MET A 21 -6.11 -7.39 -15.93
C MET A 21 -6.45 -7.62 -17.41
N PHE A 22 -6.65 -8.87 -17.80
CA PHE A 22 -6.84 -9.27 -19.19
C PHE A 22 -8.12 -10.07 -19.47
N SER A 23 -9.00 -10.17 -18.48
CA SER A 23 -10.28 -10.88 -18.59
C SER A 23 -11.39 -10.22 -17.77
N GLY A 24 -12.63 -10.64 -18.01
CA GLY A 24 -13.79 -10.18 -17.25
C GLY A 24 -14.07 -10.98 -15.97
N ALA A 25 -13.20 -11.91 -15.57
CA ALA A 25 -13.38 -12.64 -14.32
C ALA A 25 -13.28 -11.70 -13.11
N PRO A 26 -14.07 -11.93 -12.04
CA PRO A 26 -14.08 -11.02 -10.90
C PRO A 26 -12.78 -11.13 -10.07
N VAL A 27 -12.38 -10.00 -9.49
CA VAL A 27 -11.35 -9.92 -8.46
C VAL A 27 -12.04 -9.85 -7.10
N ARG A 28 -11.97 -10.92 -6.31
CA ARG A 28 -12.57 -11.02 -4.98
C ARG A 28 -11.65 -11.80 -4.05
N PHE A 29 -11.51 -11.32 -2.83
CA PHE A 29 -10.75 -11.99 -1.78
C PHE A 29 -11.65 -12.93 -0.98
N GLY A 30 -11.13 -14.11 -0.60
CA GLY A 30 -11.81 -15.03 0.31
C GLY A 30 -12.90 -15.90 -0.31
N GLU A 31 -13.07 -15.87 -1.63
CA GLU A 31 -14.02 -16.73 -2.34
C GLU A 31 -13.55 -18.19 -2.39
N VAL A 32 -14.49 -19.09 -2.66
CA VAL A 32 -14.19 -20.52 -2.86
C VAL A 32 -13.15 -20.69 -3.97
N ALA A 33 -12.16 -21.53 -3.74
CA ALA A 33 -11.06 -21.75 -4.68
C ALA A 33 -11.56 -22.07 -6.09
N ASN A 34 -10.91 -21.46 -7.09
CA ASN A 34 -11.17 -21.66 -8.52
C ASN A 34 -12.57 -21.25 -9.00
N THR A 35 -13.25 -20.35 -8.29
CA THR A 35 -14.57 -19.80 -8.70
C THR A 35 -14.49 -18.43 -9.37
N CYS A 36 -13.37 -17.72 -9.22
CA CYS A 36 -13.11 -16.40 -9.82
C CYS A 36 -12.10 -16.52 -10.96
N THR A 37 -12.35 -17.37 -11.92
CA THR A 37 -11.45 -17.69 -13.04
C THR A 37 -12.14 -17.50 -14.39
N SER A 38 -11.35 -17.28 -15.44
CA SER A 38 -11.81 -17.32 -16.83
C SER A 38 -10.92 -18.21 -17.67
N VAL A 39 -11.40 -18.57 -18.86
CA VAL A 39 -10.63 -19.33 -19.84
C VAL A 39 -9.35 -18.59 -20.29
N VAL A 40 -9.36 -17.26 -20.26
CA VAL A 40 -8.18 -16.41 -20.56
C VAL A 40 -7.14 -16.56 -19.45
N ASP A 41 -7.55 -16.44 -18.18
CA ASP A 41 -6.64 -16.55 -17.04
C ASP A 41 -6.05 -17.96 -16.90
N LEU A 42 -6.80 -18.97 -17.30
CA LEU A 42 -6.37 -20.38 -17.30
C LEU A 42 -5.55 -20.77 -18.54
N GLY A 43 -5.38 -19.88 -19.50
CA GLY A 43 -4.56 -20.11 -20.69
C GLY A 43 -5.16 -21.10 -21.67
N HIS A 44 -6.48 -21.18 -21.79
CA HIS A 44 -7.12 -22.07 -22.77
C HIS A 44 -6.77 -21.67 -24.20
N PRO A 45 -6.56 -22.65 -25.10
CA PRO A 45 -6.23 -22.37 -26.50
C PRO A 45 -7.32 -21.52 -27.19
N GLY A 46 -6.89 -20.52 -27.97
CA GLY A 46 -7.78 -19.64 -28.73
C GLY A 46 -8.37 -18.47 -27.95
N CYS A 47 -8.07 -18.32 -26.65
CA CYS A 47 -8.53 -17.20 -25.85
C CYS A 47 -7.54 -16.04 -25.95
N LEU A 48 -8.07 -14.82 -26.14
CA LEU A 48 -7.26 -13.61 -26.30
C LEU A 48 -7.43 -12.66 -25.10
N PRO A 49 -6.35 -12.00 -24.65
CA PRO A 49 -6.40 -11.01 -23.57
C PRO A 49 -7.09 -9.72 -24.04
N CYS A 50 -7.80 -9.07 -23.10
CA CYS A 50 -8.37 -7.74 -23.28
C CYS A 50 -7.97 -6.85 -22.11
N VAL A 51 -7.33 -5.71 -22.40
CA VAL A 51 -6.76 -4.84 -21.36
C VAL A 51 -7.85 -4.15 -20.55
N ASN A 52 -7.74 -4.21 -19.23
CA ASN A 52 -8.66 -3.56 -18.29
C ASN A 52 -8.38 -2.05 -18.24
N LYS A 53 -9.34 -1.23 -18.70
CA LYS A 53 -9.22 0.24 -18.72
C LYS A 53 -9.09 0.83 -17.31
N GLU A 54 -9.79 0.29 -16.32
CA GLU A 54 -9.70 0.77 -14.94
C GLU A 54 -8.31 0.49 -14.34
N ALA A 55 -7.71 -0.67 -14.63
CA ALA A 55 -6.34 -0.95 -14.21
C ALA A 55 -5.34 0.06 -14.78
N VAL A 56 -5.50 0.43 -16.05
CA VAL A 56 -4.67 1.49 -16.67
C VAL A 56 -4.89 2.83 -15.98
N ALA A 57 -6.14 3.20 -15.67
CA ALA A 57 -6.44 4.44 -14.96
C ALA A 57 -5.78 4.50 -13.57
N LEU A 58 -5.83 3.40 -12.81
CA LEU A 58 -5.19 3.29 -11.50
C LEU A 58 -3.66 3.35 -11.59
N ALA A 59 -3.07 2.74 -12.63
CA ALA A 59 -1.64 2.85 -12.89
C ALA A 59 -1.23 4.29 -13.23
N ILE A 60 -2.03 5.03 -14.02
CA ILE A 60 -1.80 6.45 -14.30
C ILE A 60 -1.84 7.28 -13.01
N LYS A 61 -2.80 7.04 -12.12
CA LYS A 61 -2.86 7.71 -10.81
C LYS A 61 -1.57 7.49 -10.01
N ALA A 62 -1.12 6.23 -9.91
CA ALA A 62 0.11 5.90 -9.22
C ALA A 62 1.33 6.60 -9.83
N CYS A 63 1.48 6.55 -11.15
CA CYS A 63 2.56 7.24 -11.87
C CYS A 63 2.55 8.75 -11.63
N THR A 64 1.38 9.37 -11.68
CA THR A 64 1.22 10.81 -11.47
C THR A 64 1.60 11.23 -10.05
N ALA A 65 1.10 10.49 -9.05
CA ALA A 65 1.41 10.76 -7.65
C ALA A 65 2.89 10.57 -7.29
N MET A 66 3.57 9.69 -8.02
CA MET A 66 4.99 9.40 -7.84
C MET A 66 5.87 10.17 -8.84
N HIS A 67 5.33 11.20 -9.48
CA HIS A 67 6.05 12.11 -10.39
C HIS A 67 6.78 11.41 -11.52
N CYS A 68 6.25 10.28 -12.00
CA CYS A 68 6.84 9.55 -13.11
C CYS A 68 6.58 10.23 -14.46
N ASP A 69 7.51 10.06 -15.38
CA ASP A 69 7.27 10.27 -16.81
C ASP A 69 6.31 9.18 -17.29
N LEU A 70 5.17 9.56 -17.86
CA LEU A 70 4.12 8.64 -18.27
C LEU A 70 4.31 8.21 -19.72
N GLU A 71 4.31 6.88 -19.98
CA GLU A 71 4.26 6.32 -21.32
C GLU A 71 2.80 6.27 -21.80
N THR A 72 2.48 7.01 -22.84
CA THR A 72 1.12 7.11 -23.38
C THR A 72 0.80 6.11 -24.50
N LEU A 73 1.83 5.48 -25.08
CA LEU A 73 1.67 4.34 -25.97
C LEU A 73 1.87 3.05 -25.18
N VAL A 74 0.79 2.53 -24.64
CA VAL A 74 0.81 1.34 -23.76
C VAL A 74 1.10 0.09 -24.58
N ARG A 75 2.12 -0.65 -24.18
CA ARG A 75 2.58 -1.90 -24.78
C ARG A 75 2.85 -2.93 -23.71
N PHE A 76 2.67 -4.20 -24.05
CA PHE A 76 2.93 -5.32 -23.15
C PHE A 76 3.91 -6.31 -23.76
N ASP A 77 4.57 -7.05 -22.89
CA ASP A 77 5.55 -8.07 -23.22
C ASP A 77 5.20 -9.38 -22.52
N ARG A 78 5.71 -10.49 -23.03
CA ARG A 78 5.66 -11.80 -22.37
C ARG A 78 6.94 -12.06 -21.62
N LYS A 79 6.81 -12.39 -20.33
CA LYS A 79 7.86 -12.95 -19.47
C LYS A 79 7.68 -14.44 -19.40
N ASN A 80 8.53 -15.22 -20.07
CA ASN A 80 8.35 -16.65 -20.22
C ASN A 80 9.06 -17.40 -19.09
N TYR A 81 8.33 -18.16 -18.32
CA TYR A 81 8.83 -19.11 -17.33
C TYR A 81 7.76 -20.14 -16.98
N TYR A 82 8.19 -21.29 -16.43
CA TYR A 82 7.29 -22.40 -16.13
C TYR A 82 7.19 -22.62 -14.63
N TYR A 83 5.99 -22.37 -14.12
CA TYR A 83 5.60 -22.69 -12.74
C TYR A 83 4.16 -23.19 -12.75
N SER A 84 3.81 -24.04 -11.79
CA SER A 84 2.46 -24.59 -11.68
C SER A 84 1.38 -23.54 -11.41
N ASP A 85 1.75 -22.40 -10.82
CA ASP A 85 0.87 -21.24 -10.59
C ASP A 85 0.76 -20.27 -11.77
N LEU A 86 1.45 -20.56 -12.88
CA LEU A 86 1.45 -19.76 -14.10
C LEU A 86 0.83 -20.56 -15.24
N PRO A 87 -0.51 -20.57 -15.38
CA PRO A 87 -1.21 -21.51 -16.25
C PRO A 87 -0.91 -21.33 -17.74
N LYS A 88 -0.56 -20.11 -18.17
CA LYS A 88 -0.23 -19.82 -19.57
C LYS A 88 1.22 -20.18 -19.95
N GLY A 89 2.10 -20.41 -18.98
CA GLY A 89 3.53 -20.57 -19.20
C GLY A 89 4.27 -19.25 -19.44
N PHE A 90 3.58 -18.13 -19.36
CA PHE A 90 4.13 -16.77 -19.42
C PHE A 90 3.27 -15.81 -18.59
N GLN A 91 3.89 -14.73 -18.15
CA GLN A 91 3.20 -13.60 -17.52
C GLN A 91 3.22 -12.42 -18.49
N ILE A 92 2.07 -11.76 -18.67
CA ILE A 92 2.01 -10.52 -19.43
C ILE A 92 2.45 -9.39 -18.49
N THR A 93 3.44 -8.62 -18.95
CA THR A 93 4.10 -7.56 -18.19
C THR A 93 4.53 -6.43 -19.11
N GLN A 94 5.30 -5.47 -18.63
CA GLN A 94 5.87 -4.38 -19.43
C GLN A 94 7.39 -4.29 -19.21
N GLN A 95 8.16 -5.14 -19.87
CA GLN A 95 9.62 -5.13 -19.73
C GLN A 95 10.27 -3.94 -20.41
N PHE A 96 9.92 -3.69 -21.68
CA PHE A 96 10.59 -2.71 -22.51
C PHE A 96 9.98 -1.30 -22.43
N HIS A 97 8.69 -1.23 -22.13
CA HIS A 97 7.94 0.02 -22.10
C HIS A 97 7.06 0.12 -20.86
N PRO A 98 7.67 0.32 -19.65
CA PRO A 98 6.90 0.51 -18.44
C PRO A 98 6.03 1.76 -18.55
N ILE A 99 4.84 1.74 -17.94
CA ILE A 99 3.90 2.86 -17.99
C ILE A 99 4.44 4.12 -17.32
N GLY A 100 5.33 3.98 -16.33
CA GLY A 100 5.97 5.10 -15.65
C GLY A 100 7.47 4.88 -15.47
N THR A 101 8.25 5.96 -15.61
CA THR A 101 9.71 5.97 -15.39
C THR A 101 10.14 7.24 -14.69
N ASN A 102 11.34 7.23 -14.11
CA ASN A 102 12.02 8.42 -13.56
C ASN A 102 11.22 9.20 -12.52
N GLY A 103 10.45 8.48 -11.68
CA GLY A 103 9.69 9.10 -10.62
C GLY A 103 10.48 9.26 -9.32
N TYR A 104 9.78 9.73 -8.30
CA TYR A 104 10.30 9.79 -6.93
C TYR A 104 9.17 9.87 -5.90
N VAL A 105 9.49 9.52 -4.67
CA VAL A 105 8.70 9.83 -3.48
C VAL A 105 9.59 10.49 -2.45
N GLU A 106 9.02 11.40 -1.64
CA GLU A 106 9.69 11.99 -0.50
C GLU A 106 9.37 11.18 0.75
N ILE A 107 10.39 10.76 1.47
CA ILE A 107 10.27 10.13 2.79
C ILE A 107 10.74 11.09 3.87
N ASP A 108 10.22 10.92 5.08
CA ASP A 108 10.67 11.62 6.29
C ASP A 108 11.19 10.59 7.29
N VAL A 109 12.43 10.73 7.70
CA VAL A 109 13.04 9.90 8.73
C VAL A 109 13.66 10.82 9.81
N ASP A 110 13.11 10.74 11.01
CA ASP A 110 13.54 11.53 12.15
C ASP A 110 13.55 13.07 11.88
N GLY A 111 12.61 13.54 11.02
CA GLY A 111 12.48 14.95 10.63
C GLY A 111 13.37 15.37 9.45
N GLU A 112 14.14 14.45 8.90
CA GLU A 112 14.94 14.68 7.69
C GLU A 112 14.21 14.14 6.45
N LYS A 113 13.91 15.05 5.52
CA LYS A 113 13.26 14.72 4.26
C LYS A 113 14.26 14.29 3.22
N LYS A 114 13.94 13.22 2.50
CA LYS A 114 14.77 12.66 1.45
C LYS A 114 13.93 12.16 0.28
N GLN A 115 14.34 12.47 -0.95
CA GLN A 115 13.76 11.88 -2.14
C GLN A 115 14.37 10.51 -2.43
N ILE A 116 13.49 9.52 -2.63
CA ILE A 116 13.85 8.20 -3.13
C ILE A 116 13.34 8.10 -4.56
N ARG A 117 14.25 7.91 -5.50
CA ARG A 117 13.90 7.82 -6.92
C ARG A 117 13.22 6.50 -7.21
N ILE A 118 12.24 6.55 -8.10
CA ILE A 118 11.58 5.38 -8.66
C ILE A 118 12.14 5.20 -10.07
N GLU A 119 12.68 4.02 -10.33
CA GLU A 119 13.23 3.69 -11.64
C GLU A 119 12.10 3.47 -12.64
N ARG A 120 11.09 2.66 -12.24
CA ARG A 120 9.97 2.31 -13.11
C ARG A 120 8.74 1.86 -12.33
N ILE A 121 7.60 2.05 -12.97
CA ILE A 121 6.32 1.43 -12.60
C ILE A 121 5.81 0.72 -13.85
N HIS A 122 5.49 -0.56 -13.75
CA HIS A 122 4.92 -1.30 -14.85
C HIS A 122 3.70 -2.11 -14.43
N MET A 123 2.80 -2.32 -15.40
CA MET A 123 1.60 -3.13 -15.21
C MET A 123 1.90 -4.58 -15.55
N GLU A 124 1.30 -5.49 -14.79
CA GLU A 124 1.39 -6.92 -14.98
C GLU A 124 0.16 -7.65 -14.40
N GLU A 125 0.13 -8.95 -14.50
CA GLU A 125 -0.87 -9.82 -13.89
C GLU A 125 -0.27 -10.70 -12.80
N ASP A 126 -1.05 -11.04 -11.78
CA ASP A 126 -0.62 -11.95 -10.72
C ASP A 126 -0.73 -13.42 -11.15
N THR A 127 -0.06 -14.28 -10.42
CA THR A 127 -0.11 -15.73 -10.57
C THR A 127 -1.09 -16.37 -9.58
N ALA A 128 -1.37 -17.67 -9.73
CA ALA A 128 -2.20 -18.41 -8.80
C ALA A 128 -1.56 -18.56 -7.43
N LYS A 129 -2.33 -18.97 -6.42
CA LYS A 129 -1.81 -19.35 -5.10
C LYS A 129 -1.53 -20.85 -5.06
N GLN A 130 -0.38 -21.22 -4.50
CA GLN A 130 0.00 -22.61 -4.25
C GLN A 130 -0.05 -22.93 -2.77
N PHE A 131 -0.56 -24.12 -2.44
CA PHE A 131 -0.60 -24.66 -1.10
C PHE A 131 0.08 -26.02 -1.09
N HIS A 132 1.24 -26.09 -0.44
CA HIS A 132 1.98 -27.34 -0.25
C HIS A 132 1.47 -28.06 1.00
N LYS A 133 0.94 -29.26 0.82
CA LYS A 133 0.48 -30.14 1.90
C LYS A 133 1.17 -31.50 1.76
N ASP A 134 1.10 -32.32 2.80
CA ASP A 134 1.68 -33.68 2.78
C ASP A 134 1.13 -34.54 1.67
N THR A 135 -0.11 -34.27 1.22
CA THR A 135 -0.81 -35.01 0.16
C THR A 135 -0.56 -34.49 -1.24
N GLY A 136 0.14 -33.35 -1.39
CA GLY A 136 0.46 -32.75 -2.70
C GLY A 136 0.37 -31.24 -2.72
N THR A 137 0.55 -30.67 -3.91
CA THR A 137 0.42 -29.23 -4.15
C THR A 137 -0.96 -28.91 -4.70
N TYR A 138 -1.68 -28.05 -4.01
CA TYR A 138 -2.99 -27.55 -4.41
C TYR A 138 -2.84 -26.13 -4.98
N ILE A 139 -3.57 -25.84 -6.05
CA ILE A 139 -3.48 -24.56 -6.74
C ILE A 139 -4.86 -23.90 -6.77
N ASP A 140 -4.92 -22.66 -6.30
CA ASP A 140 -6.08 -21.80 -6.41
C ASP A 140 -5.81 -20.71 -7.44
N PHE A 141 -6.51 -20.77 -8.57
CA PHE A 141 -6.37 -19.84 -9.69
C PHE A 141 -7.18 -18.53 -9.51
N ASN A 142 -7.89 -18.35 -8.40
CA ASN A 142 -8.65 -17.12 -8.17
C ASN A 142 -7.80 -15.85 -8.25
N ARG A 143 -6.55 -15.90 -7.83
CA ARG A 143 -5.63 -14.77 -7.94
C ARG A 143 -5.02 -14.59 -9.33
N ALA A 144 -4.91 -15.65 -10.13
CA ALA A 144 -4.32 -15.59 -11.47
C ALA A 144 -5.03 -14.55 -12.33
N GLY A 145 -4.27 -13.64 -12.93
CA GLY A 145 -4.78 -12.53 -13.74
C GLY A 145 -5.21 -11.29 -12.97
N THR A 146 -5.11 -11.26 -11.64
CA THR A 146 -5.35 -10.04 -10.85
C THR A 146 -4.42 -8.92 -11.31
N PRO A 147 -4.94 -7.70 -11.59
CA PRO A 147 -4.10 -6.60 -12.03
C PRO A 147 -3.09 -6.20 -10.97
N LEU A 148 -1.83 -6.08 -11.38
CA LEU A 148 -0.73 -5.62 -10.55
C LEU A 148 -0.04 -4.41 -11.17
N ILE A 149 0.54 -3.58 -10.32
CA ILE A 149 1.68 -2.74 -10.66
C ILE A 149 2.90 -3.17 -9.85
N GLU A 150 4.06 -3.19 -10.48
CA GLU A 150 5.33 -3.31 -9.80
C GLU A 150 6.03 -1.96 -9.79
N ILE A 151 6.44 -1.52 -8.60
CA ILE A 151 7.13 -0.26 -8.36
C ILE A 151 8.55 -0.60 -7.95
N VAL A 152 9.52 -0.20 -8.77
CA VAL A 152 10.94 -0.48 -8.55
C VAL A 152 11.65 0.81 -8.18
N SER A 153 12.24 0.87 -7.00
CA SER A 153 13.06 2.01 -6.57
C SER A 153 14.47 1.93 -7.16
N LYS A 154 15.12 3.10 -7.26
CA LYS A 154 16.57 3.13 -7.34
C LYS A 154 17.19 2.83 -5.96
N PRO A 155 18.48 2.44 -5.90
CA PRO A 155 19.14 2.06 -4.65
C PRO A 155 19.55 3.29 -3.81
N ASP A 156 18.61 4.13 -3.48
CA ASP A 156 18.83 5.41 -2.81
C ASP A 156 18.67 5.33 -1.28
N MET A 157 18.26 4.17 -0.74
CA MET A 157 18.06 3.97 0.69
C MET A 157 19.31 3.36 1.33
N HIS A 158 19.63 3.82 2.54
CA HIS A 158 20.89 3.47 3.23
C HIS A 158 20.70 3.02 4.68
N SER A 159 19.46 2.82 5.13
CA SER A 159 19.16 2.32 6.46
C SER A 159 17.83 1.55 6.52
N ALA A 160 17.68 0.77 7.59
CA ALA A 160 16.42 0.06 7.85
C ALA A 160 15.24 1.03 8.05
N LYS A 161 15.46 2.19 8.70
CA LYS A 161 14.44 3.23 8.87
C LYS A 161 14.01 3.83 7.54
N GLU A 162 14.95 4.14 6.64
CA GLU A 162 14.64 4.65 5.30
C GLU A 162 13.84 3.64 4.48
N ALA A 163 14.19 2.35 4.55
CA ALA A 163 13.45 1.28 3.87
C ALA A 163 12.00 1.19 4.37
N ALA A 164 11.79 1.19 5.69
CA ALA A 164 10.46 1.17 6.29
C ALA A 164 9.66 2.43 5.95
N ALA A 165 10.27 3.61 6.01
CA ALA A 165 9.64 4.88 5.66
C ALA A 165 9.21 4.91 4.18
N TYR A 166 10.02 4.39 3.27
CA TYR A 166 9.68 4.28 1.85
C TYR A 166 8.45 3.40 1.62
N VAL A 167 8.43 2.20 2.19
CA VAL A 167 7.29 1.28 2.05
C VAL A 167 6.02 1.89 2.64
N GLU A 168 6.10 2.53 3.81
CA GLU A 168 4.97 3.17 4.45
C GLU A 168 4.44 4.36 3.64
N THR A 169 5.33 5.19 3.08
CA THR A 169 4.94 6.32 2.23
C THR A 169 4.19 5.84 0.98
N LEU A 170 4.71 4.81 0.29
CA LEU A 170 4.02 4.22 -0.86
C LEU A 170 2.67 3.63 -0.47
N ARG A 171 2.62 2.87 0.63
CA ARG A 171 1.38 2.27 1.13
C ARG A 171 0.30 3.32 1.37
N LYS A 172 0.64 4.39 2.07
CA LYS A 172 -0.28 5.51 2.34
C LYS A 172 -0.75 6.20 1.06
N ASN A 173 0.18 6.52 0.17
CA ASN A 173 -0.15 7.18 -1.09
C ASN A 173 -1.12 6.34 -1.94
N LEU A 174 -0.83 5.05 -2.12
CA LEU A 174 -1.67 4.14 -2.90
C LEU A 174 -3.06 3.94 -2.27
N LEU A 175 -3.14 3.92 -0.93
CA LEU A 175 -4.39 3.84 -0.22
C LEU A 175 -5.23 5.11 -0.41
N TYR A 176 -4.63 6.30 -0.24
CA TYR A 176 -5.32 7.59 -0.39
C TYR A 176 -5.82 7.82 -1.82
N LEU A 177 -5.06 7.39 -2.81
CA LEU A 177 -5.45 7.44 -4.23
C LEU A 177 -6.52 6.41 -4.61
N ASN A 178 -6.91 5.56 -3.70
CA ASN A 178 -7.84 4.46 -3.98
C ASN A 178 -7.34 3.49 -5.07
N VAL A 179 -6.03 3.38 -5.22
CA VAL A 179 -5.37 2.52 -6.22
C VAL A 179 -5.36 1.07 -5.77
N SER A 180 -5.17 0.83 -4.47
CA SER A 180 -5.08 -0.50 -3.87
C SER A 180 -5.53 -0.50 -2.42
N ASP A 181 -5.89 -1.67 -1.90
CA ASP A 181 -6.15 -1.88 -0.47
C ASP A 181 -4.87 -1.98 0.36
N VAL A 182 -3.74 -2.22 -0.28
CA VAL A 182 -2.36 -2.24 0.28
C VAL A 182 -2.20 -3.02 1.59
N LYS A 183 -2.81 -4.20 1.65
CA LYS A 183 -2.76 -5.09 2.81
C LYS A 183 -1.65 -6.12 2.62
N MET A 184 -0.55 -5.95 3.34
CA MET A 184 0.60 -6.86 3.26
C MET A 184 0.24 -8.26 3.79
N GLU A 185 -0.58 -8.34 4.84
CA GLU A 185 -1.05 -9.59 5.45
C GLU A 185 -1.99 -10.41 4.55
N GLU A 186 -2.71 -9.76 3.65
CA GLU A 186 -3.58 -10.41 2.66
C GLU A 186 -2.87 -10.67 1.32
N GLY A 187 -1.67 -10.09 1.14
CA GLY A 187 -0.85 -10.21 -0.07
C GLY A 187 -1.24 -9.26 -1.19
N SER A 188 -2.12 -8.27 -0.96
CA SER A 188 -2.42 -7.23 -1.95
C SER A 188 -1.29 -6.19 -2.10
N MET A 189 -0.34 -6.18 -1.17
CA MET A 189 0.93 -5.49 -1.28
C MET A 189 2.05 -6.42 -0.83
N ARG A 190 3.06 -6.60 -1.67
CA ARG A 190 4.24 -7.44 -1.40
C ARG A 190 5.48 -6.61 -1.59
N CYS A 191 6.47 -6.83 -0.74
CA CYS A 191 7.70 -6.06 -0.72
C CYS A 191 8.90 -7.02 -0.78
N ASP A 192 9.78 -6.82 -1.76
CA ASP A 192 11.06 -7.50 -1.87
C ASP A 192 12.18 -6.47 -1.71
N VAL A 193 13.09 -6.72 -0.78
CA VAL A 193 14.21 -5.82 -0.46
C VAL A 193 15.50 -6.38 -1.03
N ASN A 194 16.17 -5.56 -1.81
CA ASN A 194 17.52 -5.83 -2.31
C ASN A 194 18.52 -5.02 -1.49
N ILE A 195 19.48 -5.68 -0.84
CA ILE A 195 20.45 -5.03 0.03
C ILE A 195 21.87 -5.50 -0.25
N SER A 196 22.81 -4.57 -0.22
CA SER A 196 24.25 -4.86 -0.26
C SER A 196 25.03 -3.94 0.67
N LEU A 197 26.17 -4.42 1.15
CA LEU A 197 27.13 -3.66 1.95
C LEU A 197 28.46 -3.56 1.22
N SER A 198 29.08 -2.39 1.28
CA SER A 198 30.40 -2.13 0.71
C SER A 198 31.27 -1.31 1.65
N LYS A 199 32.61 -1.44 1.50
CA LYS A 199 33.59 -0.58 2.19
C LYS A 199 33.70 0.81 1.55
N ASP A 200 33.31 0.90 0.28
CA ASP A 200 33.37 2.11 -0.54
C ASP A 200 31.96 2.59 -0.89
N LYS A 201 31.73 3.88 -0.76
CA LYS A 201 30.45 4.52 -1.05
C LYS A 201 30.01 4.38 -2.52
N ASP A 202 30.96 4.38 -3.42
CA ASP A 202 30.74 4.40 -4.86
C ASP A 202 30.73 2.98 -5.49
N THR A 203 30.98 1.95 -4.67
CA THR A 203 31.01 0.55 -5.11
C THR A 203 29.88 -0.23 -4.46
N LEU A 204 29.07 -0.90 -5.28
CA LEU A 204 28.03 -1.80 -4.77
C LEU A 204 28.66 -3.12 -4.29
N GLY A 205 28.18 -3.60 -3.15
CA GLY A 205 28.51 -4.93 -2.65
C GLY A 205 27.69 -6.03 -3.35
N THR A 206 27.82 -7.27 -2.86
CA THR A 206 27.01 -8.39 -3.35
C THR A 206 25.57 -8.29 -2.85
N LYS A 207 24.63 -8.30 -3.78
CA LYS A 207 23.20 -8.14 -3.50
C LYS A 207 22.59 -9.40 -2.87
N THR A 208 21.87 -9.21 -1.78
CA THR A 208 20.96 -10.21 -1.20
C THR A 208 19.53 -9.71 -1.34
N GLU A 209 18.63 -10.58 -1.76
CA GLU A 209 17.21 -10.32 -1.87
C GLU A 209 16.48 -10.91 -0.66
N ILE A 210 15.65 -10.10 0.02
CA ILE A 210 14.84 -10.54 1.16
C ILE A 210 13.37 -10.56 0.72
N LYS A 211 12.74 -11.72 0.86
CA LYS A 211 11.33 -11.97 0.51
C LYS A 211 10.46 -12.25 1.73
N ASN A 212 9.16 -12.36 1.52
CA ASN A 212 8.17 -12.73 2.53
C ASN A 212 8.09 -11.75 3.71
N LEU A 213 8.05 -10.45 3.39
CA LEU A 213 7.88 -9.39 4.36
C LEU A 213 6.40 -9.02 4.46
N ASN A 214 5.77 -9.38 5.58
CA ASN A 214 4.32 -9.30 5.79
C ASN A 214 3.85 -8.03 6.50
N SER A 215 4.79 -7.18 6.92
CA SER A 215 4.49 -5.91 7.58
C SER A 215 5.66 -4.94 7.42
N ILE A 216 5.38 -3.65 7.61
CA ILE A 216 6.43 -2.61 7.56
C ILE A 216 7.42 -2.78 8.71
N ALA A 217 6.96 -3.19 9.89
CA ALA A 217 7.84 -3.52 11.01
C ALA A 217 8.82 -4.66 10.64
N ASN A 218 8.36 -5.66 9.90
CA ASN A 218 9.21 -6.75 9.43
C ASN A 218 10.19 -6.30 8.35
N VAL A 219 9.83 -5.34 7.49
CA VAL A 219 10.78 -4.72 6.55
C VAL A 219 11.95 -4.11 7.33
N GLN A 220 11.69 -3.30 8.35
CA GLN A 220 12.73 -2.67 9.16
C GLN A 220 13.60 -3.68 9.88
N LYS A 221 12.98 -4.66 10.54
CA LYS A 221 13.70 -5.72 11.29
C LYS A 221 14.56 -6.59 10.38
N ALA A 222 14.00 -6.98 9.23
CA ALA A 222 14.72 -7.82 8.26
C ALA A 222 15.92 -7.11 7.65
N VAL A 223 15.78 -5.85 7.28
CA VAL A 223 16.89 -5.03 6.78
C VAL A 223 17.97 -4.90 7.83
N GLN A 224 17.62 -4.59 9.08
CA GLN A 224 18.56 -4.46 10.17
C GLN A 224 19.31 -5.79 10.43
N ALA A 225 18.58 -6.90 10.50
CA ALA A 225 19.17 -8.23 10.68
C ALA A 225 20.14 -8.60 9.54
N GLU A 226 19.80 -8.24 8.29
CA GLU A 226 20.66 -8.52 7.14
C GLU A 226 21.91 -7.63 7.12
N ILE A 227 21.80 -6.37 7.54
CA ILE A 227 22.96 -5.49 7.75
C ILE A 227 23.93 -6.11 8.77
N GLU A 228 23.42 -6.57 9.90
CA GLU A 228 24.21 -7.20 10.96
C GLU A 228 24.88 -8.49 10.46
N ARG A 229 24.12 -9.35 9.76
CA ARG A 229 24.65 -10.60 9.21
C ARG A 229 25.76 -10.37 8.19
N GLN A 230 25.55 -9.48 7.22
CA GLN A 230 26.54 -9.17 6.19
C GLN A 230 27.78 -8.47 6.80
N SER A 231 27.57 -7.57 7.76
CA SER A 231 28.70 -6.92 8.47
C SER A 231 29.57 -7.93 9.19
N ALA A 232 28.98 -8.91 9.88
CA ALA A 232 29.72 -9.95 10.58
C ALA A 232 30.55 -10.84 9.62
N LEU A 233 29.97 -11.22 8.46
CA LEU A 233 30.72 -11.97 7.43
C LEU A 233 31.91 -11.17 6.90
N LEU A 234 31.68 -9.91 6.55
CA LEU A 234 32.70 -9.04 5.99
C LEU A 234 33.83 -8.72 7.02
N ASP A 235 33.46 -8.56 8.31
CA ASP A 235 34.43 -8.38 9.39
C ASP A 235 35.27 -9.64 9.64
N ALA A 236 34.71 -10.83 9.40
CA ALA A 236 35.45 -12.10 9.44
C ALA A 236 36.32 -12.35 8.19
N GLY A 237 36.28 -11.44 7.20
CA GLY A 237 36.98 -11.60 5.93
C GLY A 237 36.28 -12.56 4.95
N GLU A 238 35.07 -12.96 5.24
CA GLU A 238 34.25 -13.80 4.39
C GLU A 238 33.55 -12.99 3.30
N LYS A 239 33.09 -13.68 2.25
CA LYS A 239 32.33 -13.05 1.16
C LYS A 239 30.84 -13.25 1.36
N VAL A 240 30.05 -12.22 1.03
CA VAL A 240 28.59 -12.33 0.91
C VAL A 240 28.27 -13.03 -0.41
N GLU A 241 27.49 -14.09 -0.36
CA GLU A 241 26.99 -14.80 -1.55
C GLU A 241 25.67 -14.19 -2.03
N GLN A 242 25.48 -14.08 -3.34
CA GLN A 242 24.21 -13.66 -3.92
C GLN A 242 23.15 -14.71 -3.65
N ALA A 243 22.11 -14.33 -2.93
CA ALA A 243 21.08 -15.26 -2.45
C ALA A 243 19.72 -14.59 -2.30
N THR A 244 18.67 -15.40 -2.31
CA THR A 244 17.33 -15.04 -1.84
C THR A 244 17.19 -15.58 -0.41
N ARG A 245 16.77 -14.71 0.48
CA ARG A 245 16.57 -15.01 1.90
C ARG A 245 15.14 -14.63 2.32
N ARG A 246 14.66 -15.15 3.43
CA ARG A 246 13.42 -14.74 4.09
C ARG A 246 13.71 -14.30 5.51
N TYR A 247 12.91 -13.39 6.04
CA TYR A 247 12.99 -13.03 7.45
C TYR A 247 12.27 -14.08 8.31
N ASP A 248 12.90 -14.48 9.41
CA ASP A 248 12.34 -15.36 10.42
C ASP A 248 12.16 -14.58 11.73
N GLU A 249 10.91 -14.34 12.10
CA GLU A 249 10.59 -13.55 13.30
C GLU A 249 10.99 -14.23 14.61
N ALA A 250 10.92 -15.55 14.66
CA ALA A 250 11.26 -16.31 15.86
C ALA A 250 12.77 -16.26 16.14
N GLN A 251 13.57 -16.38 15.10
CA GLN A 251 15.03 -16.32 15.18
C GLN A 251 15.57 -14.89 15.05
N LYS A 252 14.74 -13.92 14.70
CA LYS A 252 15.11 -12.51 14.45
C LYS A 252 16.28 -12.34 13.46
N THR A 253 16.34 -13.19 12.45
CA THR A 253 17.38 -13.18 11.41
C THR A 253 16.80 -13.55 10.06
N THR A 254 17.63 -13.39 9.02
CA THR A 254 17.27 -13.88 7.68
C THR A 254 17.76 -15.31 7.49
N ILE A 255 16.95 -16.13 6.83
CA ILE A 255 17.25 -17.54 6.52
C ILE A 255 17.38 -17.72 5.02
N LEU A 256 18.39 -18.50 4.60
CA LEU A 256 18.63 -18.82 3.20
C LEU A 256 17.43 -19.60 2.62
N MET A 257 16.87 -19.11 1.52
CA MET A 257 15.89 -19.84 0.72
C MET A 257 16.55 -20.58 -0.45
N ARG A 258 17.37 -19.84 -1.21
CA ARG A 258 18.12 -20.38 -2.35
C ARG A 258 19.33 -19.51 -2.66
N LYS A 259 20.40 -20.13 -3.14
CA LYS A 259 21.53 -19.42 -3.77
C LYS A 259 21.11 -19.07 -5.20
N LYS A 260 21.51 -17.90 -5.69
CA LYS A 260 21.31 -17.54 -7.10
C LYS A 260 22.46 -18.08 -7.93
N GLU A 261 22.19 -19.14 -8.67
CA GLU A 261 23.11 -19.70 -9.66
C GLU A 261 22.74 -19.15 -11.05
N GLY A 262 23.38 -18.05 -11.43
CA GLY A 262 23.19 -17.43 -12.74
C GLY A 262 21.92 -16.55 -12.87
N ASN A 263 21.83 -15.81 -13.96
CA ASN A 263 20.67 -15.02 -14.31
C ASN A 263 19.69 -15.87 -15.13
N VAL A 264 18.44 -15.92 -14.71
CA VAL A 264 17.35 -16.54 -15.50
C VAL A 264 17.07 -15.65 -16.71
N ASP A 265 17.16 -16.23 -17.90
CA ASP A 265 16.73 -15.56 -19.13
C ASP A 265 15.26 -15.87 -19.39
N TYR A 266 14.38 -14.89 -19.17
CA TYR A 266 12.96 -15.02 -19.36
C TYR A 266 12.50 -14.94 -20.82
N LYS A 267 13.42 -14.80 -21.78
CA LYS A 267 13.07 -14.76 -23.22
C LYS A 267 11.96 -13.77 -23.53
N TYR A 268 12.07 -12.54 -23.00
CA TYR A 268 11.08 -11.49 -23.24
C TYR A 268 10.87 -11.21 -24.72
N PHE A 269 9.60 -11.09 -25.12
CA PHE A 269 9.20 -10.57 -26.43
C PHE A 269 7.85 -9.83 -26.34
N PRO A 270 7.52 -8.93 -27.28
CA PRO A 270 6.25 -8.23 -27.27
C PRO A 270 5.05 -9.18 -27.28
N GLU A 271 4.02 -8.87 -26.47
CA GLU A 271 2.77 -9.63 -26.45
C GLU A 271 2.04 -9.52 -27.79
N PRO A 272 1.92 -10.58 -28.59
CA PRO A 272 1.42 -10.47 -29.96
C PRO A 272 -0.10 -10.28 -30.04
N ASN A 273 -0.83 -10.57 -28.99
CA ASN A 273 -2.30 -10.51 -28.92
C ASN A 273 -2.82 -9.18 -28.36
N ILE A 274 -1.94 -8.29 -27.92
CA ILE A 274 -2.30 -6.96 -27.47
C ILE A 274 -1.57 -5.95 -28.34
N PHE A 275 -2.32 -5.30 -29.25
CA PHE A 275 -1.75 -4.22 -30.06
C PHE A 275 -1.39 -3.02 -29.15
N PRO A 276 -0.37 -2.22 -29.54
CA PRO A 276 -0.08 -0.97 -28.85
C PRO A 276 -1.33 -0.11 -28.72
N ILE A 277 -1.59 0.39 -27.52
CA ILE A 277 -2.76 1.22 -27.21
C ILE A 277 -2.31 2.66 -27.02
N GLN A 278 -2.64 3.53 -27.97
CA GLN A 278 -2.45 4.97 -27.77
C GLN A 278 -3.53 5.47 -26.80
N LEU A 279 -3.11 5.95 -25.63
CA LEU A 279 -4.02 6.55 -24.67
C LEU A 279 -4.54 7.89 -25.21
N ASP A 280 -5.81 8.14 -24.96
CA ASP A 280 -6.44 9.45 -25.17
C ASP A 280 -5.85 10.44 -24.16
N LEU A 281 -5.18 11.49 -24.63
CA LEU A 281 -4.49 12.46 -23.80
C LEU A 281 -5.46 13.28 -22.93
N ASP A 282 -6.68 13.55 -23.41
CA ASP A 282 -7.69 14.25 -22.61
C ASP A 282 -8.19 13.36 -21.47
N TRP A 283 -8.34 12.07 -21.71
CA TRP A 283 -8.66 11.11 -20.67
C TRP A 283 -7.53 11.00 -19.64
N VAL A 284 -6.28 10.90 -20.07
CA VAL A 284 -5.10 10.90 -19.16
C VAL A 284 -5.10 12.17 -18.32
N LYS A 285 -5.26 13.33 -18.95
CA LYS A 285 -5.30 14.61 -18.25
C LYS A 285 -6.44 14.68 -17.25
N SER A 286 -7.62 14.16 -17.57
CA SER A 286 -8.75 14.13 -16.66
C SER A 286 -8.45 13.32 -15.38
N ILE A 287 -7.70 12.22 -15.49
CA ILE A 287 -7.25 11.43 -14.33
C ILE A 287 -6.26 12.23 -13.50
N GLN A 288 -5.28 12.86 -14.14
CA GLN A 288 -4.23 13.64 -13.47
C GLN A 288 -4.78 14.86 -12.75
N ASP A 289 -5.72 15.58 -13.36
CA ASP A 289 -6.33 16.80 -12.81
C ASP A 289 -7.32 16.49 -11.64
N ASN A 290 -7.85 15.28 -11.58
CA ASN A 290 -8.77 14.82 -10.53
C ASN A 290 -8.12 13.84 -9.54
N LEU A 291 -6.81 13.92 -9.39
CA LEU A 291 -6.10 13.08 -8.43
C LEU A 291 -6.53 13.43 -7.01
N GLU A 292 -6.78 12.42 -6.20
CA GLU A 292 -7.13 12.56 -4.78
C GLU A 292 -5.97 13.22 -4.01
N GLU A 293 -6.31 13.97 -2.96
CA GLU A 293 -5.32 14.62 -2.10
C GLU A 293 -4.43 13.57 -1.41
N LEU A 294 -3.12 13.74 -1.49
CA LEU A 294 -2.16 12.85 -0.84
C LEU A 294 -2.06 13.12 0.66
N PRO A 295 -1.64 12.12 1.47
CA PRO A 295 -1.56 12.24 2.92
C PRO A 295 -0.75 13.44 3.41
N ASP A 296 0.41 13.71 2.84
CA ASP A 296 1.27 14.81 3.27
C ASP A 296 0.67 16.19 2.98
N ALA A 297 -0.01 16.33 1.84
CA ALA A 297 -0.74 17.55 1.51
C ALA A 297 -1.92 17.75 2.46
N ARG A 298 -2.65 16.69 2.79
CA ARG A 298 -3.77 16.73 3.73
C ARG A 298 -3.32 17.07 5.14
N LEU A 299 -2.20 16.51 5.59
CA LEU A 299 -1.58 16.84 6.88
C LEU A 299 -1.24 18.33 6.94
N ALA A 300 -0.56 18.85 5.94
CA ALA A 300 -0.21 20.28 5.88
C ALA A 300 -1.47 21.17 5.87
N ARG A 301 -2.51 20.77 5.16
CA ARG A 301 -3.80 21.47 5.12
C ARG A 301 -4.50 21.45 6.49
N PHE A 302 -4.54 20.30 7.17
CA PHE A 302 -5.12 20.20 8.51
C PHE A 302 -4.41 21.07 9.54
N MET A 303 -3.09 21.12 9.49
CA MET A 303 -2.31 22.02 10.34
C MET A 303 -2.62 23.50 10.07
N LYS A 304 -2.73 23.88 8.79
CA LYS A 304 -2.96 25.25 8.38
C LYS A 304 -4.40 25.70 8.60
N ASP A 305 -5.37 24.91 8.11
CA ASP A 305 -6.77 25.34 8.03
C ASP A 305 -7.52 25.13 9.34
N TYR A 306 -7.11 24.13 10.13
CA TYR A 306 -7.75 23.76 11.40
C TYR A 306 -6.87 24.04 12.63
N GLU A 307 -5.70 24.64 12.44
CA GLU A 307 -4.76 24.98 13.50
C GLU A 307 -4.40 23.79 14.41
N LEU A 308 -4.33 22.58 13.83
CA LEU A 308 -3.96 21.36 14.55
C LEU A 308 -2.44 21.27 14.71
N SER A 309 -2.00 20.62 15.79
CA SER A 309 -0.60 20.22 15.92
C SER A 309 -0.23 19.19 14.85
N GLU A 310 1.06 19.11 14.51
CA GLU A 310 1.56 18.08 13.59
C GLU A 310 1.22 16.67 14.09
N TYR A 311 1.30 16.44 15.40
CA TYR A 311 0.93 15.17 16.01
C TYR A 311 -0.56 14.86 15.79
N ASP A 312 -1.47 15.77 16.12
CA ASP A 312 -2.91 15.56 15.99
C ASP A 312 -3.32 15.36 14.53
N ALA A 313 -2.81 16.21 13.63
CA ALA A 313 -3.02 16.10 12.20
C ALA A 313 -2.47 14.77 11.65
N GLY A 314 -1.28 14.36 12.11
CA GLY A 314 -0.65 13.10 11.74
C GLY A 314 -1.46 11.88 12.16
N VAL A 315 -2.04 11.88 13.36
CA VAL A 315 -2.93 10.80 13.82
C VAL A 315 -4.19 10.72 12.96
N LEU A 316 -4.85 11.85 12.69
CA LEU A 316 -6.05 11.87 11.83
C LEU A 316 -5.75 11.37 10.42
N VAL A 317 -4.65 11.80 9.82
CA VAL A 317 -4.26 11.45 8.46
C VAL A 317 -3.67 10.03 8.35
N SER A 318 -3.28 9.42 9.46
CA SER A 318 -2.79 8.02 9.46
C SER A 318 -3.83 7.01 8.96
N ASP A 319 -5.12 7.35 9.11
CA ASP A 319 -6.25 6.57 8.60
C ASP A 319 -7.13 7.49 7.73
N ARG A 320 -7.26 7.14 6.45
CA ARG A 320 -8.06 7.93 5.49
C ARG A 320 -9.51 8.11 5.95
N GLU A 321 -10.13 7.06 6.44
CA GLU A 321 -11.54 7.09 6.86
C GLU A 321 -11.73 7.91 8.13
N MET A 322 -10.74 7.91 9.03
CA MET A 322 -10.71 8.80 10.19
C MET A 322 -10.62 10.27 9.76
N ALA A 323 -9.74 10.59 8.83
CA ALA A 323 -9.59 11.93 8.29
C ALA A 323 -10.85 12.41 7.56
N ASP A 324 -11.47 11.52 6.77
CA ASP A 324 -12.74 11.81 6.09
C ASP A 324 -13.87 12.08 7.09
N PHE A 325 -13.99 11.26 8.13
CA PHE A 325 -14.98 11.44 9.19
C PHE A 325 -14.76 12.76 9.96
N PHE A 326 -13.52 13.12 10.24
CA PHE A 326 -13.21 14.41 10.86
C PHE A 326 -13.70 15.59 10.00
N GLU A 327 -13.42 15.59 8.71
CA GLU A 327 -13.89 16.65 7.81
C GLU A 327 -15.41 16.68 7.68
N GLU A 328 -16.08 15.53 7.68
CA GLU A 328 -17.54 15.46 7.71
C GLU A 328 -18.13 16.10 9.00
N VAL A 329 -17.53 15.82 10.15
CA VAL A 329 -17.92 16.43 11.43
C VAL A 329 -17.78 17.94 11.37
N LEU A 330 -16.70 18.47 10.76
CA LEU A 330 -16.47 19.91 10.63
C LEU A 330 -17.45 20.65 9.73
N LYS A 331 -18.23 19.96 8.92
CA LYS A 331 -19.33 20.59 8.16
C LYS A 331 -20.44 21.12 9.09
N SER A 332 -20.56 20.58 10.30
CA SER A 332 -21.60 20.88 11.26
C SER A 332 -21.10 21.46 12.59
N THR A 333 -19.79 21.67 12.74
CA THR A 333 -19.18 22.37 13.88
C THR A 333 -17.96 23.15 13.47
N LYS A 334 -17.71 24.27 14.15
CA LYS A 334 -16.52 25.10 13.97
C LYS A 334 -15.37 24.73 14.93
N PHE A 335 -15.59 23.82 15.86
CA PHE A 335 -14.65 23.48 16.93
C PHE A 335 -13.70 22.35 16.50
N ALA A 336 -12.80 22.65 15.55
CA ALA A 336 -11.92 21.66 14.94
C ALA A 336 -11.05 20.88 15.95
N LYS A 337 -10.42 21.61 16.89
CA LYS A 337 -9.58 20.97 17.92
C LYS A 337 -10.38 20.04 18.86
N LYS A 338 -11.62 20.42 19.17
CA LYS A 338 -12.51 19.58 19.98
C LYS A 338 -12.95 18.33 19.21
N ALA A 339 -13.34 18.50 17.94
CA ALA A 339 -13.66 17.37 17.07
C ALA A 339 -12.48 16.42 16.93
N CYS A 340 -11.26 16.94 16.73
CA CYS A 340 -10.05 16.14 16.69
C CYS A 340 -9.87 15.31 17.99
N ASN A 341 -9.97 15.95 19.14
CA ASN A 341 -9.81 15.28 20.44
C ASN A 341 -10.84 14.18 20.66
N TRP A 342 -12.11 14.41 20.30
CA TRP A 342 -13.16 13.39 20.39
C TRP A 342 -12.90 12.20 19.47
N ILE A 343 -12.49 12.47 18.23
CA ILE A 343 -12.26 11.42 17.22
C ILE A 343 -11.04 10.58 17.57
N ILE A 344 -9.90 11.21 17.89
CA ILE A 344 -8.67 10.51 18.27
C ILE A 344 -8.82 9.77 19.60
N GLY A 345 -9.54 10.35 20.55
CA GLY A 345 -9.73 9.81 21.89
C GLY A 345 -10.92 8.84 21.97
N ASP A 346 -12.09 9.41 22.26
CA ASP A 346 -13.28 8.62 22.65
C ASP A 346 -13.85 7.77 21.51
N VAL A 347 -13.91 8.30 20.27
CA VAL A 347 -14.42 7.55 19.10
C VAL A 347 -13.47 6.40 18.77
N SER A 348 -12.17 6.66 18.69
CA SER A 348 -11.17 5.61 18.45
C SER A 348 -11.18 4.53 19.53
N ALA A 349 -11.30 4.90 20.79
CA ALA A 349 -11.39 3.96 21.90
C ALA A 349 -12.64 3.07 21.79
N TYR A 350 -13.79 3.66 21.44
CA TYR A 350 -15.03 2.90 21.23
C TYR A 350 -14.91 1.90 20.08
N LEU A 351 -14.38 2.36 18.92
CA LEU A 351 -14.18 1.50 17.75
C LEU A 351 -13.24 0.33 18.05
N ASN A 352 -12.11 0.60 18.70
CA ASN A 352 -11.14 -0.44 19.10
C ASN A 352 -11.77 -1.48 20.04
N LYS A 353 -12.53 -1.03 21.04
CA LYS A 353 -13.24 -1.92 21.97
C LYS A 353 -14.24 -2.84 21.28
N ASN A 354 -14.86 -2.38 20.22
CA ASN A 354 -15.88 -3.13 19.47
C ASN A 354 -15.36 -3.78 18.19
N ASN A 355 -14.05 -3.77 17.93
CA ASN A 355 -13.42 -4.27 16.71
C ASN A 355 -14.04 -3.67 15.43
N LEU A 356 -14.30 -2.37 15.45
CA LEU A 356 -14.82 -1.61 14.32
C LEU A 356 -13.74 -0.69 13.72
N SER A 357 -13.87 -0.37 12.43
CA SER A 357 -13.08 0.65 11.74
C SER A 357 -13.87 1.95 11.57
N PHE A 358 -13.19 3.05 11.21
CA PHE A 358 -13.83 4.31 10.88
C PHE A 358 -14.80 4.22 9.68
N ALA A 359 -14.65 3.23 8.80
CA ALA A 359 -15.64 2.93 7.74
C ALA A 359 -17.03 2.56 8.28
N LYS A 360 -17.10 2.12 9.54
CA LYS A 360 -18.31 1.61 10.19
C LYS A 360 -18.60 2.33 11.52
N VAL A 361 -18.31 3.62 11.61
CA VAL A 361 -18.65 4.43 12.79
C VAL A 361 -20.16 4.37 13.02
N PRO A 362 -20.62 3.94 14.21
CA PRO A 362 -22.05 3.80 14.45
C PRO A 362 -22.82 5.13 14.56
N CYS A 363 -22.16 6.22 14.94
CA CYS A 363 -22.77 7.55 14.97
C CYS A 363 -22.61 8.30 13.66
N THR A 364 -23.53 9.19 13.38
CA THR A 364 -23.40 10.14 12.26
C THR A 364 -22.45 11.28 12.62
N SER A 365 -21.82 11.88 11.60
CA SER A 365 -20.96 13.05 11.79
C SER A 365 -21.74 14.24 12.39
N GLU A 366 -23.00 14.40 11.98
CA GLU A 366 -23.89 15.44 12.49
C GLU A 366 -24.20 15.26 13.97
N ASN A 367 -24.41 14.04 14.43
CA ASN A 367 -24.68 13.75 15.84
C ASN A 367 -23.45 14.02 16.71
N LEU A 368 -22.26 13.66 16.26
CA LEU A 368 -21.03 13.99 16.98
C LEU A 368 -20.80 15.51 17.02
N ALA A 369 -21.00 16.20 15.90
CA ALA A 369 -20.90 17.66 15.84
C ALA A 369 -21.93 18.35 16.75
N SER A 370 -23.17 17.85 16.81
CA SER A 370 -24.21 18.35 17.70
C SER A 370 -23.81 18.20 19.17
N LEU A 371 -23.26 17.04 19.55
CA LEU A 371 -22.75 16.82 20.91
C LEU A 371 -21.64 17.82 21.27
N ILE A 372 -20.68 18.01 20.37
CA ILE A 372 -19.60 19.00 20.56
C ILE A 372 -20.16 20.40 20.73
N ASN A 373 -21.09 20.81 19.87
CA ASN A 373 -21.69 22.14 19.92
C ASN A 373 -22.44 22.42 21.24
N VAL A 374 -23.17 21.42 21.74
CA VAL A 374 -23.92 21.54 23.01
C VAL A 374 -22.97 21.66 24.20
N ILE A 375 -21.85 20.95 24.21
CA ILE A 375 -20.83 21.06 25.26
C ILE A 375 -20.14 22.44 25.21
N GLU A 376 -19.76 22.89 24.03
CA GLU A 376 -19.08 24.19 23.87
C GLU A 376 -20.02 25.39 24.09
N ALA A 377 -21.32 25.20 23.91
CA ALA A 377 -22.33 26.19 24.31
C ALA A 377 -22.57 26.26 25.83
N GLY A 378 -22.00 25.31 26.58
CA GLY A 378 -22.18 25.23 28.03
C GLY A 378 -23.55 24.66 28.49
N GLU A 379 -24.34 24.10 27.57
CA GLU A 379 -25.63 23.48 27.92
C GLU A 379 -25.48 22.22 28.77
N ILE A 380 -24.38 21.50 28.61
CA ILE A 380 -23.97 20.38 29.45
C ILE A 380 -22.46 20.45 29.74
N SER A 381 -22.06 19.86 30.85
CA SER A 381 -20.65 19.73 31.21
C SER A 381 -19.92 18.66 30.34
N GLY A 382 -18.60 18.73 30.23
CA GLY A 382 -17.83 17.72 29.53
C GLY A 382 -18.00 16.30 30.13
N LYS A 383 -18.25 16.18 31.44
CA LYS A 383 -18.52 14.92 32.12
C LYS A 383 -19.88 14.34 31.72
N GLN A 384 -20.90 15.18 31.59
CA GLN A 384 -22.22 14.80 31.08
C GLN A 384 -22.13 14.45 29.58
N GLY A 385 -21.30 15.19 28.81
CA GLY A 385 -21.04 14.90 27.41
C GLY A 385 -20.54 13.48 27.16
N LYS A 386 -19.68 12.94 28.04
CA LYS A 386 -19.21 11.55 27.93
C LYS A 386 -20.32 10.53 28.16
N VAL A 387 -21.27 10.82 29.02
CA VAL A 387 -22.46 9.96 29.24
C VAL A 387 -23.37 9.99 28.02
N VAL A 388 -23.58 11.17 27.42
CA VAL A 388 -24.36 11.32 26.19
C VAL A 388 -23.67 10.64 25.00
N PHE A 389 -22.34 10.70 24.94
CA PHE A 389 -21.55 10.08 23.87
C PHE A 389 -21.79 8.57 23.74
N GLU A 390 -21.91 7.85 24.86
CA GLU A 390 -22.21 6.40 24.84
C GLU A 390 -23.52 6.09 24.09
N GLU A 391 -24.53 6.93 24.25
CA GLU A 391 -25.82 6.80 23.57
C GLU A 391 -25.74 7.26 22.09
N VAL A 392 -24.93 8.29 21.82
CA VAL A 392 -24.66 8.78 20.45
C VAL A 392 -23.97 7.70 19.63
N MET A 393 -23.03 6.94 20.22
CA MET A 393 -22.37 5.81 19.56
C MET A 393 -23.33 4.62 19.31
N GLN A 394 -24.51 4.63 19.89
CA GLN A 394 -25.61 3.69 19.58
C GLN A 394 -26.56 4.22 18.51
N GLY A 395 -26.25 5.38 17.91
CA GLY A 395 -27.03 6.01 16.84
C GLY A 395 -28.11 6.97 17.33
N LYS A 396 -28.15 7.34 18.62
CA LYS A 396 -29.14 8.27 19.16
C LYS A 396 -28.74 9.74 18.91
N ASP A 397 -29.76 10.58 18.77
CA ASP A 397 -29.58 12.03 18.67
C ASP A 397 -29.19 12.60 20.06
N PRO A 398 -28.06 13.35 20.17
CA PRO A 398 -27.58 13.85 21.46
C PRO A 398 -28.58 14.80 22.14
N LYS A 399 -29.33 15.60 21.40
CA LYS A 399 -30.34 16.54 21.98
C LYS A 399 -31.47 15.77 22.67
N LYS A 400 -31.94 14.70 22.04
CA LYS A 400 -32.98 13.83 22.64
C LYS A 400 -32.47 13.14 23.89
N VAL A 401 -31.26 12.65 23.86
CA VAL A 401 -30.64 12.00 25.03
C VAL A 401 -30.51 12.99 26.22
N ILE A 402 -30.11 14.23 25.94
CA ILE A 402 -29.98 15.29 26.94
C ILE A 402 -31.33 15.62 27.57
N GLU A 403 -32.39 15.70 26.74
CA GLU A 403 -33.79 15.96 27.22
C GLU A 403 -34.30 14.79 28.05
N GLU A 404 -34.18 13.57 27.57
CA GLU A 404 -34.64 12.35 28.28
C GLU A 404 -33.93 12.17 29.64
N LYS A 405 -32.67 12.56 29.75
CA LYS A 405 -31.92 12.43 30.99
C LYS A 405 -31.94 13.68 31.87
N GLY A 406 -32.64 14.74 31.46
CA GLY A 406 -32.81 15.99 32.22
C GLY A 406 -31.45 16.67 32.52
N MET A 407 -30.50 16.64 31.59
CA MET A 407 -29.11 17.08 31.80
C MET A 407 -28.87 18.58 31.49
N LYS A 408 -29.86 19.34 31.04
CA LYS A 408 -29.67 20.78 30.78
C LYS A 408 -29.28 21.49 32.07
N GLN A 409 -28.18 22.25 32.02
CA GLN A 409 -27.85 23.23 33.07
C GLN A 409 -28.78 24.43 32.88
N VAL A 410 -29.42 24.82 33.95
CA VAL A 410 -30.30 26.01 34.04
C VAL A 410 -29.43 27.25 34.12
#